data_b3c84c340b8a7566b19ef91e3b955975
#
_entry.id   b3c84c340b8a7566b19ef91e3b955975
#
_cell.length_a   1.000
_cell.length_b   1.000
_cell.length_c   1.000
_cell.angle_alpha   90.00
_cell.angle_beta   90.00
_cell.angle_gamma   90.00
#
_symmetry.space_group_name_H-M   'P 1'
#
loop_
_entity.id
_entity.type
_entity.pdbx_description
1 polymer ?
#
loop_
_entity_poly.entity_id
_entity_poly.type
_entity_poly.pdbx_seq_one_letter_code
_entity_poly.pdbx_strand_id
1 'polypeptide(L)'
;MPAKQQAVNVVRHSKSPYMKSKCFILTVLVLLIALAQLQAQQVIRLYPGKAPGSENWTWKEQNLGGYLKDVTDPTLTAFVPSNPNGIAVIIAPGGGFHYLVYELEGTAVAKKLNEKGITAFVLKYRLVHEDPVHPYYNKMMETKNFKMLDSVSAPVIKLALPDALTAIKYVRQHAAEYKIDSDKIGFMGSSAGGTIAMSVTYNALEESRPNFVAVVYTYANAIIGSKVPSKRTPIFIACASDDELVPAAHSVQIYSKWLEANQPVELHMYERGGHGFIMKKQNLPCDTWLERFTDWLSMQYP
;
A
#
# COMPACT_ATOMS: atom_id res chain seq x y z
N MET A 1 -56.44 63.99 38.53
CA MET A 1 -56.01 63.63 37.18
C MET A 1 -55.32 62.28 37.24
N PRO A 2 -55.82 61.23 36.58
CA PRO A 2 -55.24 59.92 36.66
C PRO A 2 -54.22 59.68 35.56
N ALA A 3 -53.06 59.07 35.92
CA ALA A 3 -51.97 58.67 35.03
C ALA A 3 -52.39 57.49 34.14
N LYS A 4 -52.13 57.62 32.82
CA LYS A 4 -52.30 56.58 31.82
C LYS A 4 -51.17 55.62 31.88
N GLN A 5 -51.38 54.34 32.22
CA GLN A 5 -50.47 53.24 32.04
C GLN A 5 -50.48 52.83 30.58
N GLN A 6 -49.32 52.95 29.88
CA GLN A 6 -49.06 52.38 28.55
C GLN A 6 -48.70 50.91 28.70
N ALA A 7 -49.48 50.01 28.10
CA ALA A 7 -49.19 48.59 27.99
C ALA A 7 -48.18 48.36 26.85
N VAL A 8 -47.05 47.79 27.16
CA VAL A 8 -46.06 47.39 26.15
C VAL A 8 -46.45 45.98 25.65
N ASN A 9 -46.89 45.90 24.38
CA ASN A 9 -47.16 44.63 23.70
C ASN A 9 -45.85 43.94 23.30
N VAL A 10 -45.47 42.88 24.02
CA VAL A 10 -44.36 42.02 23.63
C VAL A 10 -44.88 41.02 22.59
N VAL A 11 -44.53 41.27 21.31
CA VAL A 11 -44.80 40.32 20.22
C VAL A 11 -43.88 39.12 20.39
N ARG A 12 -44.37 37.99 20.88
CA ARG A 12 -43.71 36.70 20.87
C ARG A 12 -43.78 36.12 19.46
N HIS A 13 -42.67 36.20 18.68
CA HIS A 13 -42.54 35.46 17.45
C HIS A 13 -42.42 33.95 17.77
N SER A 14 -43.52 33.21 17.61
CA SER A 14 -43.48 31.74 17.64
C SER A 14 -42.82 31.25 16.35
N LYS A 15 -41.66 30.66 16.47
CA LYS A 15 -41.00 30.02 15.31
C LYS A 15 -41.88 28.87 14.83
N SER A 16 -42.27 28.88 13.55
CA SER A 16 -43.14 27.91 12.89
C SER A 16 -42.62 26.48 13.12
N PRO A 17 -43.50 25.49 13.47
CA PRO A 17 -43.12 24.08 13.62
C PRO A 17 -42.47 23.51 12.36
N TYR A 18 -42.77 24.06 11.19
CA TYR A 18 -42.17 23.68 9.89
C TYR A 18 -40.66 23.98 9.78
N MET A 19 -40.21 25.04 10.45
CA MET A 19 -38.79 25.42 10.46
C MET A 19 -37.95 24.51 11.35
N LYS A 20 -38.54 24.01 12.47
CA LYS A 20 -37.90 23.03 13.37
C LYS A 20 -37.73 21.65 12.70
N SER A 21 -38.75 21.22 11.91
CA SER A 21 -38.71 19.97 11.16
C SER A 21 -37.64 19.96 10.07
N LYS A 22 -37.50 21.07 9.30
CA LYS A 22 -36.45 21.18 8.27
C LYS A 22 -35.03 21.19 8.84
N CYS A 23 -34.80 21.87 9.97
CA CYS A 23 -33.50 21.83 10.66
C CYS A 23 -33.21 20.43 11.19
N PHE A 24 -34.17 19.71 11.73
CA PHE A 24 -33.98 18.35 12.21
C PHE A 24 -33.62 17.38 11.09
N ILE A 25 -34.30 17.44 9.93
CA ILE A 25 -34.01 16.62 8.75
C ILE A 25 -32.61 16.93 8.24
N LEU A 26 -32.22 18.20 8.15
CA LEU A 26 -30.90 18.60 7.71
C LEU A 26 -29.80 18.12 8.65
N THR A 27 -30.03 18.18 9.97
CA THR A 27 -29.08 17.68 10.98
C THR A 27 -28.92 16.17 10.90
N VAL A 28 -30.03 15.42 10.72
CA VAL A 28 -29.99 13.96 10.54
C VAL A 28 -29.25 13.59 9.24
N LEU A 29 -29.48 14.32 8.14
CA LEU A 29 -28.80 14.11 6.87
C LEU A 29 -27.28 14.37 6.99
N VAL A 30 -26.88 15.44 7.66
CA VAL A 30 -25.47 15.77 7.93
C VAL A 30 -24.84 14.71 8.84
N LEU A 31 -25.56 14.21 9.85
CA LEU A 31 -25.06 13.11 10.70
C LEU A 31 -24.89 11.80 9.92
N LEU A 32 -25.84 11.47 9.04
CA LEU A 32 -25.76 10.29 8.18
C LEU A 32 -24.62 10.39 7.16
N ILE A 33 -24.36 11.59 6.61
CA ILE A 33 -23.21 11.83 5.73
C ILE A 33 -21.90 11.75 6.52
N ALA A 34 -21.84 12.28 7.73
CA ALA A 34 -20.66 12.18 8.60
C ALA A 34 -20.39 10.73 9.04
N LEU A 35 -21.42 9.94 9.32
CA LEU A 35 -21.29 8.51 9.63
C LEU A 35 -20.85 7.68 8.43
N ALA A 36 -21.26 8.05 7.21
CA ALA A 36 -20.79 7.42 5.97
C ALA A 36 -19.30 7.71 5.68
N GLN A 37 -18.74 8.80 6.19
CA GLN A 37 -17.32 9.13 6.05
C GLN A 37 -16.42 8.50 7.13
N LEU A 38 -16.99 7.93 8.19
CA LEU A 38 -16.26 7.19 9.22
C LEU A 38 -16.18 5.70 8.87
N GLN A 39 -15.79 5.35 7.64
CA GLN A 39 -15.29 4.01 7.38
C GLN A 39 -13.93 3.91 8.06
N ALA A 40 -13.93 3.44 9.30
CA ALA A 40 -12.71 3.03 9.97
C ALA A 40 -11.96 2.06 9.03
N GLN A 41 -10.69 2.34 8.79
CA GLN A 41 -9.85 1.47 7.97
C GLN A 41 -9.92 0.06 8.56
N GLN A 42 -10.46 -0.87 7.79
CA GLN A 42 -10.58 -2.26 8.22
C GLN A 42 -9.19 -2.88 8.23
N VAL A 43 -8.74 -3.33 9.39
CA VAL A 43 -7.53 -4.11 9.54
C VAL A 43 -7.88 -5.60 9.56
N ILE A 44 -7.33 -6.35 8.63
CA ILE A 44 -7.63 -7.75 8.36
C ILE A 44 -6.42 -8.57 8.78
N ARG A 45 -6.59 -9.51 9.68
CA ARG A 45 -5.54 -10.48 10.03
C ARG A 45 -5.44 -11.55 8.96
N LEU A 46 -4.23 -11.85 8.50
CA LEU A 46 -4.02 -12.86 7.46
C LEU A 46 -4.09 -14.29 8.00
N TYR A 47 -3.88 -14.48 9.28
CA TYR A 47 -3.91 -15.78 9.94
C TYR A 47 -4.83 -15.74 11.19
N PRO A 48 -5.56 -16.81 11.49
CA PRO A 48 -6.47 -16.86 12.64
C PRO A 48 -5.75 -16.86 14.00
N GLY A 49 -4.44 -17.16 14.00
CA GLY A 49 -3.56 -17.18 15.17
C GLY A 49 -2.21 -16.56 14.84
N LYS A 50 -1.14 -17.02 15.48
CA LYS A 50 0.22 -16.65 15.11
C LYS A 50 0.53 -17.13 13.70
N ALA A 51 1.24 -16.31 12.93
CA ALA A 51 1.60 -16.65 11.56
C ALA A 51 2.57 -17.85 11.54
N PRO A 52 2.42 -18.80 10.60
CA PRO A 52 3.26 -19.99 10.51
C PRO A 52 4.76 -19.65 10.42
N GLY A 53 5.58 -20.29 11.24
CA GLY A 53 7.03 -20.06 11.32
C GLY A 53 7.43 -18.90 12.24
N SER A 54 6.48 -18.27 12.94
CA SER A 54 6.73 -17.24 13.96
C SER A 54 6.01 -17.52 15.28
N GLU A 55 5.63 -18.77 15.53
CA GLU A 55 4.87 -19.19 16.70
C GLU A 55 5.59 -18.87 18.02
N ASN A 56 6.91 -18.95 18.00
CA ASN A 56 7.77 -18.72 19.17
C ASN A 56 8.28 -17.28 19.28
N TRP A 57 7.86 -16.38 18.41
CA TRP A 57 8.27 -14.98 18.47
C TRP A 57 7.61 -14.29 19.66
N THR A 58 8.41 -13.61 20.49
CA THR A 58 7.97 -12.98 21.74
C THR A 58 8.10 -11.46 21.76
N TRP A 59 8.80 -10.90 20.80
CA TRP A 59 8.93 -9.44 20.68
C TRP A 59 7.63 -8.78 20.25
N LYS A 60 7.54 -7.49 20.51
CA LYS A 60 6.36 -6.69 20.20
C LYS A 60 6.65 -5.75 19.04
N GLU A 61 5.68 -5.66 18.14
CA GLU A 61 5.66 -4.68 17.07
C GLU A 61 5.75 -3.27 17.63
N GLN A 62 6.49 -2.40 16.95
CA GLN A 62 6.67 -1.00 17.29
C GLN A 62 6.22 -0.11 16.14
N ASN A 63 5.53 0.99 16.47
CA ASN A 63 5.22 2.06 15.53
C ASN A 63 6.06 3.29 15.89
N LEU A 64 6.92 3.69 14.97
CA LEU A 64 7.89 4.77 15.12
C LEU A 64 7.54 5.93 14.19
N GLY A 65 6.37 6.53 14.39
CA GLY A 65 5.96 7.70 13.60
C GLY A 65 5.76 7.38 12.10
N GLY A 66 4.99 6.32 11.80
CA GLY A 66 4.72 5.90 10.41
C GLY A 66 5.64 4.81 9.87
N TYR A 67 6.65 4.42 10.66
CA TYR A 67 7.49 3.26 10.40
C TYR A 67 7.11 2.13 11.37
N LEU A 68 6.94 0.91 10.84
CA LEU A 68 6.66 -0.26 11.67
C LEU A 68 7.93 -1.12 11.76
N LYS A 69 8.24 -1.58 12.97
CA LYS A 69 9.36 -2.47 13.28
C LYS A 69 8.88 -3.74 13.97
N ASP A 70 9.69 -4.79 13.88
CA ASP A 70 9.47 -6.03 14.63
C ASP A 70 8.09 -6.67 14.36
N VAL A 71 7.60 -6.58 13.12
CA VAL A 71 6.30 -7.12 12.74
C VAL A 71 6.26 -8.62 12.88
N THR A 72 5.34 -9.11 13.71
CA THR A 72 5.11 -10.54 13.98
C THR A 72 3.76 -11.04 13.49
N ASP A 73 2.78 -10.12 13.38
CA ASP A 73 1.39 -10.42 13.02
C ASP A 73 1.06 -9.73 11.68
N PRO A 74 1.14 -10.44 10.55
CA PRO A 74 0.87 -9.85 9.25
C PRO A 74 -0.60 -9.54 9.07
N THR A 75 -0.87 -8.34 8.52
CA THR A 75 -2.22 -7.83 8.30
C THR A 75 -2.35 -7.10 6.97
N LEU A 76 -3.59 -6.97 6.50
CA LEU A 76 -3.96 -6.01 5.45
C LEU A 76 -4.76 -4.86 6.06
N THR A 77 -4.47 -3.64 5.65
CA THR A 77 -5.32 -2.49 5.92
C THR A 77 -6.03 -2.08 4.65
N ALA A 78 -7.36 -2.19 4.63
CA ALA A 78 -8.17 -1.90 3.46
C ALA A 78 -8.44 -0.40 3.32
N PHE A 79 -8.29 0.11 2.09
CA PHE A 79 -8.63 1.44 1.64
C PHE A 79 -9.59 1.30 0.46
N VAL A 80 -10.88 1.51 0.73
CA VAL A 80 -11.94 1.35 -0.27
C VAL A 80 -12.42 2.74 -0.69
N PRO A 81 -12.35 3.09 -1.99
CA PRO A 81 -12.87 4.38 -2.45
C PRO A 81 -14.41 4.40 -2.41
N SER A 82 -15.01 5.59 -2.40
CA SER A 82 -16.48 5.73 -2.43
C SER A 82 -17.08 5.12 -3.70
N ASN A 83 -16.36 5.21 -4.83
CA ASN A 83 -16.78 4.67 -6.13
C ASN A 83 -15.68 3.74 -6.67
N PRO A 84 -15.64 2.46 -6.27
CA PRO A 84 -14.66 1.50 -6.77
C PRO A 84 -14.82 1.25 -8.28
N ASN A 85 -13.71 1.22 -9.02
CA ASN A 85 -13.68 0.92 -10.45
C ASN A 85 -13.42 -0.57 -10.77
N GLY A 86 -13.45 -1.42 -9.75
CA GLY A 86 -13.20 -2.86 -9.88
C GLY A 86 -11.73 -3.27 -9.80
N ILE A 87 -10.78 -2.34 -9.88
CA ILE A 87 -9.34 -2.64 -9.76
C ILE A 87 -8.92 -2.63 -8.28
N ALA A 88 -8.08 -3.59 -7.89
CA ALA A 88 -7.44 -3.61 -6.58
C ALA A 88 -5.92 -3.68 -6.67
N VAL A 89 -5.24 -3.03 -5.72
CA VAL A 89 -3.78 -3.08 -5.56
C VAL A 89 -3.42 -3.44 -4.12
N ILE A 90 -2.68 -4.53 -3.95
CA ILE A 90 -2.03 -4.84 -2.66
C ILE A 90 -0.66 -4.18 -2.67
N ILE A 91 -0.36 -3.39 -1.65
CA ILE A 91 0.85 -2.57 -1.55
C ILE A 91 1.75 -3.14 -0.47
N ALA A 92 2.96 -3.54 -0.82
CA ALA A 92 4.03 -3.93 0.09
C ALA A 92 5.04 -2.78 0.23
N PRO A 93 5.07 -2.06 1.36
CA PRO A 93 6.04 -0.97 1.58
C PRO A 93 7.48 -1.48 1.64
N GLY A 94 8.44 -0.60 1.35
CA GLY A 94 9.85 -0.86 1.55
C GLY A 94 10.31 -0.75 3.00
N GLY A 95 11.63 -0.81 3.22
CA GLY A 95 12.26 -0.69 4.52
C GLY A 95 13.30 -1.78 4.81
N GLY A 96 13.90 -2.37 3.76
CA GLY A 96 15.02 -3.32 3.87
C GLY A 96 14.72 -4.61 4.63
N PHE A 97 13.46 -4.98 4.81
CA PHE A 97 13.00 -6.08 5.68
C PHE A 97 13.22 -5.88 7.18
N HIS A 98 13.75 -4.74 7.61
CA HIS A 98 13.99 -4.41 9.03
C HIS A 98 12.91 -3.48 9.58
N TYR A 99 12.26 -2.71 8.73
CA TYR A 99 11.05 -1.94 9.04
C TYR A 99 10.16 -1.82 7.81
N LEU A 100 8.98 -1.28 7.98
CA LEU A 100 8.11 -0.87 6.88
C LEU A 100 8.01 0.65 6.89
N VAL A 101 8.21 1.28 5.73
CA VAL A 101 7.88 2.70 5.50
C VAL A 101 6.37 2.80 5.30
N TYR A 102 5.63 2.42 6.36
CA TYR A 102 4.21 2.06 6.27
C TYR A 102 3.32 3.24 5.89
N GLU A 103 3.61 4.42 6.42
CA GLU A 103 2.81 5.60 6.11
C GLU A 103 3.11 6.12 4.70
N LEU A 104 4.36 6.39 4.39
CA LEU A 104 4.74 7.05 3.13
C LEU A 104 4.59 6.12 1.93
N GLU A 105 5.09 4.87 2.01
CA GLU A 105 5.09 3.93 0.89
C GLU A 105 3.86 3.00 0.87
N GLY A 106 3.07 3.00 1.95
CA GLY A 106 1.86 2.22 2.09
C GLY A 106 0.60 3.08 2.04
N THR A 107 0.23 3.67 3.18
CA THR A 107 -1.07 4.33 3.34
C THR A 107 -1.23 5.58 2.49
N ALA A 108 -0.15 6.35 2.26
CA ALA A 108 -0.20 7.54 1.39
C ALA A 108 -0.43 7.13 -0.07
N VAL A 109 0.24 6.09 -0.55
CA VAL A 109 0.01 5.52 -1.90
C VAL A 109 -1.43 5.00 -2.02
N ALA A 110 -1.92 4.25 -1.02
CA ALA A 110 -3.28 3.72 -1.00
C ALA A 110 -4.34 4.83 -1.11
N LYS A 111 -4.17 5.93 -0.38
CA LYS A 111 -5.07 7.09 -0.46
C LYS A 111 -5.07 7.71 -1.86
N LYS A 112 -3.90 7.82 -2.50
CA LYS A 112 -3.79 8.35 -3.86
C LYS A 112 -4.44 7.43 -4.90
N LEU A 113 -4.33 6.12 -4.75
CA LEU A 113 -5.03 5.17 -5.61
C LEU A 113 -6.55 5.26 -5.42
N ASN A 114 -7.03 5.48 -4.19
CA ASN A 114 -8.46 5.69 -3.94
C ASN A 114 -9.01 6.94 -4.64
N GLU A 115 -8.23 8.02 -4.79
CA GLU A 115 -8.63 9.19 -5.57
C GLU A 115 -8.93 8.84 -7.05
N LYS A 116 -8.40 7.71 -7.53
CA LYS A 116 -8.61 7.18 -8.89
C LYS A 116 -9.63 6.03 -8.94
N GLY A 117 -10.37 5.79 -7.85
CA GLY A 117 -11.35 4.71 -7.78
C GLY A 117 -10.75 3.31 -7.59
N ILE A 118 -9.44 3.19 -7.36
CA ILE A 118 -8.76 1.91 -7.17
C ILE A 118 -8.81 1.54 -5.69
N THR A 119 -9.31 0.34 -5.38
CA THR A 119 -9.25 -0.21 -4.02
C THR A 119 -7.82 -0.61 -3.70
N ALA A 120 -7.32 -0.22 -2.52
CA ALA A 120 -5.96 -0.53 -2.12
C ALA A 120 -5.93 -1.27 -0.78
N PHE A 121 -4.96 -2.17 -0.63
CA PHE A 121 -4.72 -2.92 0.60
C PHE A 121 -3.26 -2.76 0.97
N VAL A 122 -2.95 -2.16 2.11
CA VAL A 122 -1.58 -2.05 2.58
C VAL A 122 -1.22 -3.29 3.37
N LEU A 123 -0.23 -4.02 2.89
CA LEU A 123 0.29 -5.23 3.51
C LEU A 123 1.34 -4.88 4.57
N LYS A 124 1.08 -5.27 5.80
CA LYS A 124 2.05 -5.34 6.87
C LYS A 124 2.57 -6.78 6.90
N TYR A 125 3.76 -7.02 6.35
CA TYR A 125 4.40 -8.34 6.32
C TYR A 125 5.47 -8.47 7.39
N ARG A 126 5.83 -9.71 7.74
CA ARG A 126 6.82 -10.01 8.79
C ARG A 126 8.19 -9.46 8.46
N LEU A 127 8.89 -9.01 9.51
CA LEU A 127 10.19 -8.36 9.42
C LEU A 127 11.26 -9.11 10.22
N VAL A 128 12.51 -8.79 9.92
CA VAL A 128 13.65 -9.15 10.77
C VAL A 128 13.44 -8.51 12.14
N HIS A 129 13.67 -9.29 13.21
CA HIS A 129 13.80 -8.72 14.54
C HIS A 129 15.19 -8.14 14.71
N GLU A 130 15.26 -6.87 15.05
CA GLU A 130 16.53 -6.22 15.39
C GLU A 130 16.76 -6.20 16.90
N ASP A 131 17.92 -6.69 17.28
CA ASP A 131 18.41 -6.51 18.65
C ASP A 131 18.52 -5.01 18.96
N PRO A 132 17.79 -4.49 19.96
CA PRO A 132 17.86 -3.08 20.33
C PRO A 132 19.27 -2.63 20.80
N VAL A 133 20.12 -3.57 21.23
CA VAL A 133 21.49 -3.29 21.67
C VAL A 133 22.47 -3.22 20.50
N HIS A 134 22.20 -4.00 19.45
CA HIS A 134 23.05 -4.08 18.25
C HIS A 134 22.21 -3.89 16.98
N PRO A 135 21.81 -2.66 16.62
CA PRO A 135 20.99 -2.42 15.44
C PRO A 135 21.81 -2.69 14.17
N TYR A 136 21.65 -3.87 13.60
CA TYR A 136 22.38 -4.31 12.41
C TYR A 136 22.07 -3.45 11.19
N TYR A 137 20.82 -3.04 11.03
CA TYR A 137 20.38 -2.32 9.84
C TYR A 137 21.18 -1.02 9.61
N ASN A 138 21.26 -0.15 10.61
CA ASN A 138 21.98 1.11 10.48
C ASN A 138 23.45 0.89 10.12
N LYS A 139 24.10 -0.07 10.78
CA LYS A 139 25.49 -0.42 10.50
C LYS A 139 25.67 -0.96 9.06
N MET A 140 24.74 -1.80 8.59
CA MET A 140 24.78 -2.31 7.23
C MET A 140 24.61 -1.20 6.20
N MET A 141 23.72 -0.25 6.46
CA MET A 141 23.46 0.90 5.59
C MET A 141 24.66 1.86 5.55
N GLU A 142 25.21 2.23 6.71
CA GLU A 142 26.41 3.09 6.82
C GLU A 142 27.62 2.51 6.09
N THR A 143 27.81 1.19 6.21
CA THR A 143 28.93 0.48 5.58
C THR A 143 28.65 -0.01 4.17
N LYS A 144 27.42 0.20 3.64
CA LYS A 144 26.92 -0.35 2.36
C LYS A 144 27.15 -1.88 2.24
N ASN A 145 27.04 -2.59 3.36
CA ASN A 145 27.26 -4.04 3.39
C ASN A 145 25.99 -4.81 2.99
N PHE A 146 25.63 -4.72 1.70
CA PHE A 146 24.43 -5.39 1.14
C PHE A 146 24.52 -6.93 1.23
N LYS A 147 25.71 -7.51 1.22
CA LYS A 147 25.86 -8.96 1.41
C LYS A 147 25.40 -9.41 2.80
N MET A 148 25.71 -8.63 3.82
CA MET A 148 25.23 -8.89 5.18
C MET A 148 23.72 -8.67 5.26
N LEU A 149 23.20 -7.60 4.65
CA LEU A 149 21.75 -7.33 4.57
C LEU A 149 21.01 -8.53 3.94
N ASP A 150 21.49 -9.05 2.82
CA ASP A 150 20.93 -10.21 2.13
C ASP A 150 20.91 -11.44 3.05
N SER A 151 22.01 -11.70 3.75
CA SER A 151 22.13 -12.84 4.67
C SER A 151 21.15 -12.77 5.84
N VAL A 152 21.01 -11.59 6.44
CA VAL A 152 20.10 -11.37 7.60
C VAL A 152 18.64 -11.38 7.17
N SER A 153 18.33 -10.85 5.97
CA SER A 153 16.96 -10.76 5.47
C SER A 153 16.44 -12.07 4.85
N ALA A 154 17.33 -12.93 4.33
CA ALA A 154 16.94 -14.16 3.63
C ALA A 154 15.96 -15.06 4.40
N PRO A 155 16.10 -15.30 5.72
CA PRO A 155 15.15 -16.09 6.48
C PRO A 155 13.75 -15.45 6.53
N VAL A 156 13.68 -14.13 6.69
CA VAL A 156 12.39 -13.42 6.81
C VAL A 156 11.69 -13.26 5.45
N ILE A 157 12.43 -13.16 4.36
CA ILE A 157 11.84 -13.17 3.02
C ILE A 157 11.02 -14.45 2.79
N LYS A 158 11.51 -15.59 3.31
CA LYS A 158 10.78 -16.87 3.24
C LYS A 158 9.49 -16.88 4.06
N LEU A 159 9.34 -15.99 5.02
CA LEU A 159 8.12 -15.82 5.83
C LEU A 159 7.22 -14.72 5.24
N ALA A 160 7.78 -13.64 4.74
CA ALA A 160 7.05 -12.54 4.14
C ALA A 160 6.39 -12.91 2.79
N LEU A 161 6.98 -13.84 2.04
CA LEU A 161 6.38 -14.35 0.80
C LEU A 161 5.03 -15.08 1.06
N PRO A 162 4.90 -16.04 1.97
CA PRO A 162 3.60 -16.60 2.35
C PRO A 162 2.58 -15.55 2.84
N ASP A 163 3.03 -14.51 3.56
CA ASP A 163 2.14 -13.42 3.98
C ASP A 163 1.53 -12.72 2.75
N ALA A 164 2.36 -12.41 1.76
CA ALA A 164 1.93 -11.76 0.53
C ALA A 164 1.02 -12.65 -0.34
N LEU A 165 1.33 -13.96 -0.46
CA LEU A 165 0.50 -14.91 -1.18
C LEU A 165 -0.88 -15.08 -0.50
N THR A 166 -0.90 -15.14 0.83
CA THR A 166 -2.13 -15.19 1.64
C THR A 166 -2.95 -13.90 1.47
N ALA A 167 -2.30 -12.75 1.40
CA ALA A 167 -2.95 -11.48 1.15
C ALA A 167 -3.69 -11.45 -0.18
N ILE A 168 -3.05 -11.92 -1.27
CA ILE A 168 -3.70 -11.97 -2.60
C ILE A 168 -4.88 -12.93 -2.58
N LYS A 169 -4.69 -14.12 -1.99
CA LYS A 169 -5.76 -15.12 -1.87
C LYS A 169 -6.96 -14.55 -1.10
N TYR A 170 -6.71 -13.87 0.03
CA TYR A 170 -7.75 -13.22 0.81
C TYR A 170 -8.52 -12.19 -0.03
N VAL A 171 -7.82 -11.24 -0.67
CA VAL A 171 -8.45 -10.19 -1.47
C VAL A 171 -9.28 -10.80 -2.62
N ARG A 172 -8.79 -11.84 -3.27
CA ARG A 172 -9.51 -12.53 -4.35
C ARG A 172 -10.77 -13.23 -3.85
N GLN A 173 -10.71 -13.90 -2.70
CA GLN A 173 -11.86 -14.59 -2.11
C GLN A 173 -12.95 -13.64 -1.63
N HIS A 174 -12.56 -12.39 -1.23
CA HIS A 174 -13.47 -11.36 -0.73
C HIS A 174 -13.73 -10.25 -1.76
N ALA A 175 -13.40 -10.48 -3.04
CA ALA A 175 -13.48 -9.45 -4.08
C ALA A 175 -14.86 -8.78 -4.18
N ALA A 176 -15.94 -9.56 -4.05
CA ALA A 176 -17.32 -9.06 -4.11
C ALA A 176 -17.63 -8.08 -2.96
N GLU A 177 -17.09 -8.31 -1.75
CA GLU A 177 -17.31 -7.45 -0.57
C GLU A 177 -16.72 -6.05 -0.79
N TYR A 178 -15.58 -5.98 -1.50
CA TYR A 178 -14.87 -4.73 -1.80
C TYR A 178 -15.22 -4.16 -3.18
N LYS A 179 -16.20 -4.75 -3.89
CA LYS A 179 -16.59 -4.38 -5.28
C LYS A 179 -15.40 -4.42 -6.24
N ILE A 180 -14.58 -5.45 -6.14
CA ILE A 180 -13.41 -5.72 -6.96
C ILE A 180 -13.72 -6.81 -7.96
N ASP A 181 -13.17 -6.70 -9.18
CA ASP A 181 -13.09 -7.78 -10.14
C ASP A 181 -11.92 -8.70 -9.74
N SER A 182 -12.18 -9.99 -9.51
CA SER A 182 -11.15 -10.96 -9.10
C SER A 182 -10.00 -11.12 -10.10
N ASP A 183 -10.24 -10.70 -11.36
CA ASP A 183 -9.26 -10.73 -12.45
C ASP A 183 -8.53 -9.39 -12.64
N LYS A 184 -8.74 -8.42 -11.72
CA LYS A 184 -8.10 -7.10 -11.72
C LYS A 184 -7.38 -6.80 -10.40
N ILE A 185 -6.74 -7.81 -9.80
CA ILE A 185 -5.99 -7.68 -8.53
C ILE A 185 -4.50 -7.63 -8.83
N GLY A 186 -3.87 -6.50 -8.56
CA GLY A 186 -2.43 -6.31 -8.70
C GLY A 186 -1.67 -6.35 -7.38
N PHE A 187 -0.36 -6.50 -7.50
CA PHE A 187 0.57 -6.41 -6.38
C PHE A 187 1.64 -5.35 -6.67
N MET A 188 1.76 -4.37 -5.79
CA MET A 188 2.73 -3.29 -5.87
C MET A 188 3.73 -3.39 -4.73
N GLY A 189 5.00 -3.11 -5.02
CA GLY A 189 6.01 -3.01 -3.97
C GLY A 189 7.13 -2.04 -4.30
N SER A 190 7.67 -1.42 -3.26
CA SER A 190 8.81 -0.50 -3.33
C SER A 190 10.01 -1.08 -2.60
N SER A 191 11.23 -0.92 -3.13
CA SER A 191 12.47 -1.39 -2.50
C SER A 191 12.37 -2.87 -2.07
N ALA A 192 12.48 -3.19 -0.78
CA ALA A 192 12.27 -4.54 -0.23
C ALA A 192 10.86 -5.08 -0.53
N GLY A 193 9.82 -4.23 -0.48
CA GLY A 193 8.46 -4.61 -0.90
C GLY A 193 8.39 -4.99 -2.38
N GLY A 194 9.22 -4.37 -3.22
CA GLY A 194 9.39 -4.77 -4.62
C GLY A 194 10.01 -6.15 -4.77
N THR A 195 10.95 -6.53 -3.89
CA THR A 195 11.46 -7.90 -3.81
C THR A 195 10.34 -8.90 -3.51
N ILE A 196 9.43 -8.55 -2.58
CA ILE A 196 8.25 -9.38 -2.28
C ILE A 196 7.31 -9.46 -3.49
N ALA A 197 7.02 -8.32 -4.15
CA ALA A 197 6.17 -8.30 -5.34
C ALA A 197 6.69 -9.23 -6.46
N MET A 198 7.99 -9.19 -6.71
CA MET A 198 8.63 -10.10 -7.66
C MET A 198 8.66 -11.54 -7.17
N SER A 199 8.94 -11.78 -5.88
CA SER A 199 8.90 -13.13 -5.30
C SER A 199 7.52 -13.77 -5.44
N VAL A 200 6.44 -13.01 -5.18
CA VAL A 200 5.06 -13.43 -5.43
C VAL A 200 4.88 -13.78 -6.90
N THR A 201 5.33 -12.92 -7.81
CA THR A 201 5.17 -13.13 -9.25
C THR A 201 5.81 -14.44 -9.73
N TYR A 202 6.97 -14.78 -9.20
CA TYR A 202 7.70 -16.01 -9.57
C TYR A 202 7.13 -17.28 -8.93
N ASN A 203 6.51 -17.19 -7.74
CA ASN A 203 6.16 -18.35 -6.92
C ASN A 203 4.65 -18.57 -6.74
N ALA A 204 3.79 -17.69 -7.26
CA ALA A 204 2.36 -17.77 -7.05
C ALA A 204 1.72 -18.96 -7.76
N LEU A 205 0.85 -19.66 -7.04
CA LEU A 205 -0.16 -20.56 -7.62
C LEU A 205 -1.31 -19.74 -8.19
N GLU A 206 -2.25 -20.39 -8.86
CA GLU A 206 -3.33 -19.70 -9.58
C GLU A 206 -4.15 -18.78 -8.65
N GLU A 207 -4.55 -19.26 -7.48
CA GLU A 207 -5.37 -18.51 -6.53
C GLU A 207 -4.66 -17.32 -5.88
N SER A 208 -3.32 -17.32 -5.87
CA SER A 208 -2.48 -16.26 -5.29
C SER A 208 -1.68 -15.47 -6.32
N ARG A 209 -1.96 -15.68 -7.62
CA ARG A 209 -1.25 -14.96 -8.69
C ARG A 209 -1.82 -13.56 -8.87
N PRO A 210 -0.99 -12.51 -8.86
CA PRO A 210 -1.44 -11.17 -9.22
C PRO A 210 -1.75 -11.11 -10.73
N ASN A 211 -2.76 -10.33 -11.10
CA ASN A 211 -3.12 -10.11 -12.50
C ASN A 211 -2.18 -9.12 -13.19
N PHE A 212 -1.56 -8.24 -12.40
CA PHE A 212 -0.49 -7.32 -12.81
C PHE A 212 0.42 -7.01 -11.61
N VAL A 213 1.60 -6.49 -11.91
CA VAL A 213 2.60 -6.15 -10.89
C VAL A 213 3.15 -4.74 -11.13
N ALA A 214 3.42 -4.01 -10.05
CA ALA A 214 4.15 -2.75 -10.10
C ALA A 214 5.33 -2.78 -9.13
N VAL A 215 6.50 -2.41 -9.59
CA VAL A 215 7.72 -2.37 -8.76
C VAL A 215 8.43 -1.02 -8.88
N VAL A 216 8.76 -0.44 -7.74
CA VAL A 216 9.38 0.87 -7.67
C VAL A 216 10.73 0.75 -6.96
N TYR A 217 11.81 1.19 -7.62
CA TYR A 217 13.21 1.08 -7.16
C TYR A 217 13.53 -0.23 -6.43
N THR A 218 13.20 -1.35 -7.08
CA THR A 218 13.20 -2.68 -6.49
C THR A 218 14.59 -3.26 -6.29
N TYR A 219 14.86 -3.77 -5.08
CA TYR A 219 16.06 -4.56 -4.82
C TYR A 219 15.88 -6.00 -5.33
N ALA A 220 16.66 -6.40 -6.33
CA ALA A 220 16.41 -7.63 -7.08
C ALA A 220 17.40 -8.79 -6.85
N ASN A 221 18.47 -8.63 -6.06
CA ASN A 221 19.52 -9.65 -5.90
C ASN A 221 18.97 -11.04 -5.57
N ALA A 222 18.01 -11.13 -4.64
CA ALA A 222 17.45 -12.40 -4.20
C ALA A 222 16.57 -13.10 -5.24
N ILE A 223 16.15 -12.39 -6.30
CA ILE A 223 15.12 -12.84 -7.25
C ILE A 223 15.59 -12.83 -8.71
N ILE A 224 16.70 -12.18 -9.02
CA ILE A 224 17.12 -11.94 -10.39
C ILE A 224 17.39 -13.22 -11.19
N GLY A 225 17.73 -14.32 -10.50
CA GLY A 225 17.95 -15.64 -11.10
C GLY A 225 16.67 -16.38 -11.47
N SER A 226 15.50 -15.95 -11.00
CA SER A 226 14.24 -16.65 -11.19
C SER A 226 13.78 -16.61 -12.65
N LYS A 227 13.08 -17.67 -13.09
CA LYS A 227 12.51 -17.75 -14.44
C LYS A 227 11.20 -16.95 -14.50
N VAL A 228 11.06 -16.13 -15.54
CA VAL A 228 9.81 -15.40 -15.79
C VAL A 228 8.66 -16.39 -16.02
N PRO A 229 7.50 -16.21 -15.35
CA PRO A 229 6.34 -17.08 -15.52
C PRO A 229 5.84 -17.09 -16.98
N SER A 230 5.38 -18.24 -17.47
CA SER A 230 4.78 -18.34 -18.79
C SER A 230 3.39 -17.71 -18.86
N LYS A 231 2.65 -17.68 -17.75
CA LYS A 231 1.35 -17.02 -17.70
C LYS A 231 1.54 -15.51 -17.82
N ARG A 232 0.72 -14.87 -18.66
CA ARG A 232 0.75 -13.41 -18.87
C ARG A 232 0.64 -12.68 -17.52
N THR A 233 1.66 -11.88 -17.21
CA THR A 233 1.70 -11.04 -16.00
C THR A 233 2.33 -9.70 -16.39
N PRO A 234 1.50 -8.69 -16.76
CA PRO A 234 1.99 -7.36 -17.06
C PRO A 234 2.72 -6.74 -15.87
N ILE A 235 3.85 -6.07 -16.13
CA ILE A 235 4.63 -5.40 -15.09
C ILE A 235 4.89 -3.95 -15.44
N PHE A 236 4.68 -3.07 -14.46
CA PHE A 236 5.08 -1.68 -14.46
C PHE A 236 6.31 -1.50 -13.57
N ILE A 237 7.33 -0.79 -14.05
CA ILE A 237 8.59 -0.57 -13.34
C ILE A 237 8.90 0.93 -13.30
N ALA A 238 9.26 1.46 -12.12
CA ALA A 238 9.74 2.83 -11.98
C ALA A 238 11.02 2.86 -11.13
N CYS A 239 12.02 3.62 -11.56
CA CYS A 239 13.28 3.80 -10.83
C CYS A 239 13.95 5.13 -11.18
N ALA A 240 14.96 5.53 -10.39
CA ALA A 240 15.81 6.67 -10.65
C ALA A 240 17.25 6.22 -10.93
N SER A 241 17.93 6.86 -11.89
CA SER A 241 19.31 6.50 -12.27
C SER A 241 20.31 6.91 -11.18
N ASP A 242 19.99 7.92 -10.39
CA ASP A 242 20.79 8.43 -9.29
C ASP A 242 20.48 7.77 -7.93
N ASP A 243 19.80 6.62 -7.93
CA ASP A 243 19.52 5.85 -6.72
C ASP A 243 20.84 5.33 -6.13
N GLU A 244 21.25 5.90 -4.98
CA GLU A 244 22.51 5.56 -4.32
C GLU A 244 22.43 4.26 -3.50
N LEU A 245 21.20 3.76 -3.24
CA LEU A 245 20.94 2.62 -2.40
C LEU A 245 20.71 1.34 -3.21
N VAL A 246 19.81 1.42 -4.18
CA VAL A 246 19.46 0.30 -5.06
C VAL A 246 19.88 0.61 -6.49
N PRO A 247 20.86 -0.10 -7.04
CA PRO A 247 21.30 0.14 -8.41
C PRO A 247 20.14 0.08 -9.41
N ALA A 248 19.96 1.12 -10.21
CA ALA A 248 18.94 1.18 -11.27
C ALA A 248 19.04 0.00 -12.26
N ALA A 249 20.22 -0.60 -12.37
CA ALA A 249 20.47 -1.82 -13.16
C ALA A 249 19.54 -2.98 -12.75
N HIS A 250 19.09 -3.07 -11.50
CA HIS A 250 18.13 -4.09 -11.07
C HIS A 250 16.80 -3.95 -11.82
N SER A 251 16.29 -2.73 -11.96
CA SER A 251 15.06 -2.44 -12.71
C SER A 251 15.22 -2.75 -14.20
N VAL A 252 16.38 -2.39 -14.79
CA VAL A 252 16.71 -2.71 -16.18
C VAL A 252 16.76 -4.22 -16.41
N GLN A 253 17.36 -4.97 -15.48
CA GLN A 253 17.44 -6.44 -15.60
C GLN A 253 16.05 -7.09 -15.53
N ILE A 254 15.16 -6.63 -14.65
CA ILE A 254 13.78 -7.11 -14.60
C ILE A 254 13.08 -6.81 -15.92
N TYR A 255 13.20 -5.58 -16.43
CA TYR A 255 12.62 -5.18 -17.72
C TYR A 255 13.09 -6.08 -18.86
N SER A 256 14.41 -6.28 -19.00
CA SER A 256 15.00 -7.09 -20.06
C SER A 256 14.50 -8.54 -20.02
N LYS A 257 14.42 -9.14 -18.82
CA LYS A 257 13.90 -10.51 -18.66
C LYS A 257 12.44 -10.65 -19.08
N TRP A 258 11.59 -9.67 -18.77
CA TRP A 258 10.19 -9.66 -19.18
C TRP A 258 10.07 -9.52 -20.70
N LEU A 259 10.86 -8.64 -21.29
CA LEU A 259 10.90 -8.41 -22.73
C LEU A 259 11.37 -9.68 -23.47
N GLU A 260 12.45 -10.32 -23.02
CA GLU A 260 12.97 -11.58 -23.56
C GLU A 260 11.96 -12.73 -23.47
N ALA A 261 11.15 -12.72 -22.41
CA ALA A 261 10.06 -13.71 -22.21
C ALA A 261 8.78 -13.38 -22.99
N ASN A 262 8.77 -12.33 -23.83
CA ASN A 262 7.61 -11.81 -24.53
C ASN A 262 6.41 -11.50 -23.59
N GLN A 263 6.71 -11.01 -22.38
CA GLN A 263 5.72 -10.57 -21.41
C GLN A 263 5.53 -9.04 -21.47
N PRO A 264 4.32 -8.53 -21.24
CA PRO A 264 4.08 -7.10 -21.24
C PRO A 264 4.87 -6.42 -20.09
N VAL A 265 5.65 -5.41 -20.46
CA VAL A 265 6.47 -4.65 -19.50
C VAL A 265 6.58 -3.19 -19.91
N GLU A 266 6.50 -2.30 -18.93
CA GLU A 266 6.75 -0.88 -19.09
C GLU A 266 7.75 -0.41 -18.03
N LEU A 267 8.76 0.40 -18.46
CA LEU A 267 9.81 0.93 -17.58
C LEU A 267 9.86 2.45 -17.67
N HIS A 268 9.72 3.12 -16.53
CA HIS A 268 9.97 4.53 -16.34
C HIS A 268 11.27 4.72 -15.56
N MET A 269 12.31 5.19 -16.25
CA MET A 269 13.59 5.49 -15.63
C MET A 269 13.80 7.00 -15.61
N TYR A 270 13.87 7.58 -14.42
CA TYR A 270 14.10 9.00 -14.21
C TYR A 270 15.59 9.27 -14.04
N GLU A 271 16.10 10.36 -14.60
CA GLU A 271 17.49 10.76 -14.42
C GLU A 271 17.81 10.97 -12.94
N ARG A 272 16.91 11.66 -12.24
CA ARG A 272 17.03 11.99 -10.82
C ARG A 272 15.77 11.66 -10.04
N GLY A 273 15.93 11.37 -8.76
CA GLY A 273 14.87 11.03 -7.82
C GLY A 273 15.41 10.42 -6.54
N GLY A 274 16.57 9.77 -6.63
CA GLY A 274 17.19 9.04 -5.53
C GLY A 274 16.37 7.83 -5.09
N HIS A 275 16.76 7.21 -3.97
CA HIS A 275 15.97 6.15 -3.35
C HIS A 275 14.78 6.70 -2.56
N GLY A 276 13.63 6.03 -2.62
CA GLY A 276 12.45 6.39 -1.82
C GLY A 276 11.72 7.63 -2.32
N PHE A 277 11.69 7.90 -3.64
CA PHE A 277 10.97 9.04 -4.21
C PHE A 277 9.44 8.93 -4.15
N ILE A 278 8.90 7.76 -3.87
CA ILE A 278 7.51 7.31 -4.10
C ILE A 278 6.41 8.35 -3.77
N MET A 279 6.50 9.01 -2.61
CA MET A 279 5.55 10.06 -2.20
C MET A 279 6.26 11.36 -1.77
N LYS A 280 7.55 11.47 -2.06
CA LYS A 280 8.30 12.71 -1.84
C LYS A 280 8.05 13.68 -2.98
N LYS A 281 7.68 14.92 -2.64
CA LYS A 281 7.60 16.00 -3.63
C LYS A 281 8.97 16.66 -3.75
N GLN A 282 9.62 16.45 -4.89
CA GLN A 282 10.97 16.94 -5.17
C GLN A 282 11.01 18.00 -6.29
N ASN A 283 9.85 18.26 -6.94
CA ASN A 283 9.71 19.05 -8.17
C ASN A 283 10.56 18.46 -9.33
N LEU A 284 10.60 17.13 -9.39
CA LEU A 284 11.28 16.33 -10.42
C LEU A 284 10.25 15.50 -11.20
N PRO A 285 10.59 15.04 -12.43
CA PRO A 285 9.70 14.19 -13.22
C PRO A 285 9.23 12.92 -12.49
N CYS A 286 10.04 12.37 -11.59
CA CYS A 286 9.68 11.19 -10.79
C CYS A 286 8.48 11.43 -9.85
N ASP A 287 8.14 12.68 -9.53
CA ASP A 287 6.96 13.00 -8.71
C ASP A 287 5.65 12.54 -9.38
N THR A 288 5.66 12.29 -10.68
CA THR A 288 4.48 11.88 -11.48
C THR A 288 4.45 10.36 -11.78
N TRP A 289 5.26 9.56 -11.09
CA TRP A 289 5.34 8.12 -11.36
C TRP A 289 4.00 7.42 -11.15
N LEU A 290 3.22 7.85 -10.16
CA LEU A 290 1.93 7.23 -9.83
C LEU A 290 0.87 7.53 -10.89
N GLU A 291 0.89 8.71 -11.48
CA GLU A 291 0.07 9.07 -12.65
C GLU A 291 0.42 8.16 -13.84
N ARG A 292 1.71 7.94 -14.10
CA ARG A 292 2.15 7.00 -15.17
C ARG A 292 1.65 5.58 -14.90
N PHE A 293 1.72 5.13 -13.64
CA PHE A 293 1.17 3.83 -13.25
C PHE A 293 -0.35 3.76 -13.48
N THR A 294 -1.11 4.79 -13.10
CA THR A 294 -2.57 4.79 -13.32
C THR A 294 -2.95 4.89 -14.79
N ASP A 295 -2.19 5.62 -15.60
CA ASP A 295 -2.35 5.67 -17.06
C ASP A 295 -2.10 4.28 -17.67
N TRP A 296 -1.02 3.61 -17.25
CA TRP A 296 -0.72 2.26 -17.67
C TRP A 296 -1.83 1.24 -17.28
N LEU A 297 -2.37 1.36 -16.04
CA LEU A 297 -3.51 0.53 -15.63
C LEU A 297 -4.74 0.73 -16.51
N SER A 298 -5.01 1.97 -16.91
CA SER A 298 -6.14 2.28 -17.80
C SER A 298 -6.00 1.65 -19.19
N MET A 299 -4.76 1.43 -19.66
CA MET A 299 -4.50 0.68 -20.90
C MET A 299 -4.67 -0.83 -20.72
N GLN A 300 -4.35 -1.36 -19.53
CA GLN A 300 -4.50 -2.79 -19.24
C GLN A 300 -5.99 -3.18 -19.02
N TYR A 301 -6.78 -2.26 -18.47
CA TYR A 301 -8.17 -2.46 -18.06
C TYR A 301 -9.03 -1.24 -18.50
N PRO A 302 -9.30 -1.12 -19.81
CA PRO A 302 -10.09 -0.02 -20.38
C PRO A 302 -11.54 0.02 -19.91
#